data_4fd78fca3b03ccc1793f4f3de7840f64
#
_entry.id   4fd78fca3b03ccc1793f4f3de7840f64
#
_cell.length_a   1.000
_cell.length_b   1.000
_cell.length_c   1.000
_cell.angle_alpha   90.00
_cell.angle_beta   90.00
_cell.angle_gamma   90.00
#
_symmetry.space_group_name_H-M   'P 1'
#
loop_
_entity.id
_entity.type
_entity.pdbx_description
1 polymer ?
#
loop_
_entity_poly.entity_id
_entity_poly.type
_entity_poly.pdbx_seq_one_letter_code
_entity_poly.pdbx_strand_id
1 'polypeptide(L)'
;MKILYIADDGTRFEYEEECEQYELKQKLTAAITESLFFDENGKHMLTEDWLADPECCDYMVVADNDEAEHIYRYLREVIGLCHPWEDWRVDKPTAGRYYYSHNDERWHNLDKEHSELLRIMKILEG
;
A
#
# COMPACT_ATOMS: atom_id res chain seq x y z
N MET A 1 -0.63 19.70 35.55
CA MET A 1 -0.06 20.24 34.31
C MET A 1 -0.44 19.34 33.14
N LYS A 2 -1.03 19.90 32.11
CA LYS A 2 -1.37 19.15 30.92
C LYS A 2 -0.17 19.05 29.98
N ILE A 3 0.23 17.84 29.62
CA ILE A 3 1.30 17.62 28.66
C ILE A 3 0.66 17.55 27.28
N LEU A 4 1.19 18.35 26.34
CA LEU A 4 0.76 18.34 24.94
C LEU A 4 1.88 17.79 24.07
N TYR A 5 1.52 16.95 23.12
CA TYR A 5 2.42 16.41 22.11
C TYR A 5 2.22 17.21 20.82
N ILE A 6 3.30 17.73 20.27
CA ILE A 6 3.27 18.59 19.09
C ILE A 6 3.91 17.87 17.92
N ALA A 7 3.14 17.67 16.86
CA ALA A 7 3.62 17.11 15.59
C ALA A 7 4.52 18.11 14.85
N ASP A 8 5.28 17.63 13.86
CA ASP A 8 6.22 18.45 13.09
C ASP A 8 5.57 19.67 12.41
N ASP A 9 4.29 19.56 12.02
CA ASP A 9 3.54 20.65 11.40
C ASP A 9 2.89 21.61 12.42
N GLY A 10 3.12 21.40 13.73
CA GLY A 10 2.56 22.21 14.79
C GLY A 10 1.21 21.75 15.34
N THR A 11 0.62 20.71 14.79
CA THR A 11 -0.65 20.15 15.29
C THR A 11 -0.45 19.56 16.70
N ARG A 12 -1.40 19.82 17.60
CA ARG A 12 -1.31 19.47 19.01
C ARG A 12 -2.20 18.28 19.36
N PHE A 13 -1.68 17.39 20.20
CA PHE A 13 -2.39 16.20 20.66
C PHE A 13 -2.26 16.05 22.17
N GLU A 14 -3.28 15.51 22.81
CA GLU A 14 -3.27 15.20 24.24
C GLU A 14 -2.58 13.86 24.54
N TYR A 15 -2.53 12.95 23.55
CA TYR A 15 -1.93 11.63 23.67
C TYR A 15 -0.78 11.46 22.70
N GLU A 16 0.32 10.88 23.22
CA GLU A 16 1.52 10.61 22.42
C GLU A 16 1.24 9.71 21.22
N GLU A 17 0.43 8.67 21.44
CA GLU A 17 0.06 7.72 20.37
C GLU A 17 -0.67 8.39 19.21
N GLU A 18 -1.56 9.33 19.49
CA GLU A 18 -2.27 10.08 18.45
C GLU A 18 -1.32 10.96 17.66
N CYS A 19 -0.37 11.59 18.34
CA CYS A 19 0.66 12.41 17.70
C CYS A 19 1.55 11.57 16.78
N GLU A 20 2.01 10.41 17.26
CA GLU A 20 2.84 9.48 16.49
C GLU A 20 2.12 8.94 15.26
N GLN A 21 0.85 8.57 15.40
CA GLN A 21 0.03 8.10 14.28
C GLN A 21 -0.19 9.18 13.24
N TYR A 22 -0.43 10.40 13.68
CA TYR A 22 -0.58 11.55 12.81
C TYR A 22 0.71 11.81 12.00
N GLU A 23 1.86 11.81 12.67
CA GLU A 23 3.16 12.03 12.02
C GLU A 23 3.49 10.90 11.04
N LEU A 24 3.20 9.65 11.39
CA LEU A 24 3.38 8.50 10.50
C LEU A 24 2.53 8.65 9.24
N LYS A 25 1.26 8.99 9.39
CA LYS A 25 0.36 9.23 8.26
C LYS A 25 0.88 10.33 7.34
N GLN A 26 1.31 11.45 7.90
CA GLN A 26 1.88 12.56 7.14
C GLN A 26 3.12 12.13 6.37
N LYS A 27 4.02 11.40 7.01
CA LYS A 27 5.25 10.90 6.40
C LYS A 27 4.96 9.95 5.23
N LEU A 28 4.05 8.98 5.44
CA LEU A 28 3.71 8.00 4.41
C LEU A 28 2.98 8.64 3.23
N THR A 29 2.04 9.56 3.48
CA THR A 29 1.32 10.27 2.41
C THR A 29 2.26 11.11 1.56
N ALA A 30 3.25 11.75 2.18
CA ALA A 30 4.25 12.54 1.45
C ALA A 30 5.20 11.67 0.62
N ALA A 31 5.40 10.41 1.01
CA ALA A 31 6.33 9.48 0.34
C ALA A 31 5.70 8.74 -0.84
N ILE A 32 4.35 8.67 -0.92
CA ILE A 32 3.65 7.97 -2.00
C ILE A 32 3.28 8.99 -3.08
N THR A 33 4.12 9.14 -4.11
CA THR A 33 4.00 10.20 -5.12
C THR A 33 3.96 9.72 -6.56
N GLU A 34 4.62 8.60 -6.89
CA GLU A 34 4.83 8.17 -8.27
C GLU A 34 3.96 6.97 -8.70
N SER A 35 3.37 6.28 -7.73
CA SER A 35 2.53 5.12 -8.01
C SER A 35 1.16 5.53 -8.55
N LEU A 36 0.54 4.64 -9.36
CA LEU A 36 -0.76 4.88 -9.97
C LEU A 36 -1.80 3.93 -9.38
N PHE A 37 -3.00 4.44 -9.15
CA PHE A 37 -4.11 3.69 -8.56
C PHE A 37 -5.33 3.71 -9.47
N PHE A 38 -6.06 2.59 -9.53
CA PHE A 38 -7.22 2.43 -10.41
C PHE A 38 -8.36 1.74 -9.65
N ASP A 39 -9.59 2.15 -9.94
CA ASP A 39 -10.79 1.55 -9.34
C ASP A 39 -11.15 0.20 -10.02
N GLU A 40 -12.27 -0.42 -9.59
CA GLU A 40 -12.75 -1.70 -10.13
C GLU A 40 -13.02 -1.69 -11.63
N ASN A 41 -13.31 -0.52 -12.19
CA ASN A 41 -13.57 -0.34 -13.61
C ASN A 41 -12.29 0.02 -14.40
N GLY A 42 -11.15 0.07 -13.73
CA GLY A 42 -9.89 0.48 -14.34
C GLY A 42 -9.74 1.97 -14.53
N LYS A 43 -10.59 2.77 -13.88
CA LYS A 43 -10.52 4.24 -13.94
C LYS A 43 -9.44 4.73 -12.99
N HIS A 44 -8.60 5.65 -13.47
CA HIS A 44 -7.52 6.24 -12.68
C HIS A 44 -8.07 7.03 -11.49
N MET A 45 -7.53 6.74 -10.32
CA MET A 45 -7.82 7.46 -9.06
C MET A 45 -6.66 8.41 -8.77
N LEU A 46 -6.98 9.61 -8.30
CA LEU A 46 -5.95 10.50 -7.78
C LEU A 46 -5.34 9.89 -6.50
N THR A 47 -4.06 10.14 -6.26
CA THR A 47 -3.38 9.63 -5.07
C THR A 47 -4.09 10.05 -3.78
N GLU A 48 -4.55 11.29 -3.70
CA GLU A 48 -5.30 11.80 -2.54
C GLU A 48 -6.61 11.05 -2.31
N ASP A 49 -7.30 10.63 -3.38
CA ASP A 49 -8.53 9.85 -3.29
C ASP A 49 -8.24 8.43 -2.80
N TRP A 50 -7.14 7.83 -3.26
CA TRP A 50 -6.68 6.53 -2.78
C TRP A 50 -6.31 6.60 -1.30
N LEU A 51 -5.60 7.63 -0.89
CA LEU A 51 -5.20 7.81 0.52
C LEU A 51 -6.42 7.95 1.44
N ALA A 52 -7.49 8.60 0.95
CA ALA A 52 -8.73 8.76 1.70
C ALA A 52 -9.53 7.46 1.82
N ASP A 53 -9.53 6.64 0.75
CA ASP A 53 -10.29 5.39 0.71
C ASP A 53 -9.60 4.34 -0.18
N PRO A 54 -8.57 3.66 0.36
CA PRO A 54 -7.84 2.63 -0.41
C PRO A 54 -8.69 1.43 -0.79
N GLU A 55 -9.80 1.19 -0.11
CA GLU A 55 -10.68 0.04 -0.38
C GLU A 55 -11.39 0.14 -1.74
N CYS A 56 -11.50 1.35 -2.29
CA CYS A 56 -12.07 1.56 -3.62
C CYS A 56 -11.09 1.25 -4.76
N CYS A 57 -9.85 0.95 -4.45
CA CYS A 57 -8.79 0.66 -5.42
C CYS A 57 -8.67 -0.85 -5.65
N ASP A 58 -8.75 -1.29 -6.90
CA ASP A 58 -8.60 -2.70 -7.26
C ASP A 58 -7.32 -3.00 -8.05
N TYR A 59 -6.67 -1.97 -8.60
CA TYR A 59 -5.43 -2.13 -9.37
C TYR A 59 -4.46 -1.02 -9.03
N MET A 60 -3.16 -1.32 -9.04
CA MET A 60 -2.14 -0.29 -8.88
C MET A 60 -0.86 -0.62 -9.63
N VAL A 61 -0.14 0.43 -10.02
CA VAL A 61 1.21 0.34 -10.56
C VAL A 61 2.13 1.00 -9.54
N VAL A 62 2.93 0.18 -8.86
CA VAL A 62 3.84 0.64 -7.82
C VAL A 62 5.17 1.03 -8.46
N ALA A 63 5.57 2.28 -8.29
CA ALA A 63 6.67 2.90 -9.02
C ALA A 63 8.04 2.31 -8.72
N ASP A 64 8.33 2.08 -7.45
CA ASP A 64 9.61 1.51 -7.00
C ASP A 64 9.43 0.74 -5.68
N ASN A 65 10.50 0.08 -5.24
CA ASN A 65 10.45 -0.72 -4.02
C ASN A 65 10.23 0.11 -2.75
N ASP A 66 10.73 1.33 -2.71
CA ASP A 66 10.52 2.22 -1.57
C ASP A 66 9.06 2.64 -1.46
N GLU A 67 8.41 3.00 -2.58
CA GLU A 67 6.98 3.30 -2.58
C GLU A 67 6.15 2.07 -2.23
N ALA A 68 6.53 0.88 -2.70
CA ALA A 68 5.87 -0.36 -2.32
C ALA A 68 5.84 -0.54 -0.81
N GLU A 69 6.97 -0.29 -0.15
CA GLU A 69 7.06 -0.39 1.30
C GLU A 69 6.20 0.67 2.00
N HIS A 70 6.17 1.91 1.49
CA HIS A 70 5.32 2.97 2.04
C HIS A 70 3.84 2.67 1.86
N ILE A 71 3.42 2.15 0.70
CA ILE A 71 2.04 1.73 0.45
C ILE A 71 1.64 0.60 1.41
N TYR A 72 2.50 -0.41 1.56
CA TYR A 72 2.27 -1.52 2.47
C TYR A 72 2.11 -1.05 3.91
N ARG A 73 3.00 -0.17 4.38
CA ARG A 73 2.93 0.40 5.73
C ARG A 73 1.67 1.25 5.92
N TYR A 74 1.28 2.02 4.91
CA TYR A 74 0.05 2.82 4.97
C TYR A 74 -1.18 1.92 5.15
N LEU A 75 -1.29 0.87 4.35
CA LEU A 75 -2.40 -0.08 4.46
C LEU A 75 -2.43 -0.80 5.80
N ARG A 76 -1.28 -1.15 6.33
CA ARG A 76 -1.16 -1.91 7.57
C ARG A 76 -1.27 -1.03 8.82
N GLU A 77 -0.51 0.05 8.87
CA GLU A 77 -0.35 0.86 10.09
C GLU A 77 -1.34 2.02 10.18
N VAL A 78 -1.78 2.58 9.05
CA VAL A 78 -2.74 3.69 9.04
C VAL A 78 -4.17 3.20 8.85
N ILE A 79 -4.42 2.35 7.85
CA ILE A 79 -5.76 1.81 7.55
C ILE A 79 -6.09 0.65 8.49
N GLY A 80 -5.11 -0.13 8.92
CA GLY A 80 -5.29 -1.19 9.91
C GLY A 80 -5.56 -2.57 9.34
N LEU A 81 -5.16 -2.83 8.08
CA LEU A 81 -5.30 -4.14 7.46
C LEU A 81 -4.22 -5.09 7.97
N CYS A 82 -4.59 -6.31 8.36
CA CYS A 82 -3.65 -7.27 8.96
C CYS A 82 -2.63 -7.82 7.97
N HIS A 83 -3.07 -8.27 6.81
CA HIS A 83 -2.24 -8.94 5.82
C HIS A 83 -2.63 -8.49 4.42
N PRO A 84 -2.31 -7.23 4.02
CA PRO A 84 -2.77 -6.69 2.75
C PRO A 84 -1.98 -7.18 1.52
N TRP A 85 -0.86 -7.89 1.73
CA TRP A 85 0.04 -8.36 0.65
C TRP A 85 -0.02 -9.88 0.50
N GLU A 86 0.20 -10.37 -0.74
CA GLU A 86 0.10 -11.80 -1.09
C GLU A 86 1.01 -12.70 -0.26
N ASP A 87 2.22 -12.25 0.05
CA ASP A 87 3.16 -12.98 0.87
C ASP A 87 3.64 -12.12 2.04
N TRP A 88 2.85 -12.11 3.11
CA TRP A 88 3.14 -11.34 4.30
C TRP A 88 4.25 -11.92 5.17
N ARG A 89 4.68 -13.17 4.87
CA ARG A 89 5.63 -13.91 5.72
C ARG A 89 7.08 -13.68 5.36
N VAL A 90 7.39 -13.58 4.09
CA VAL A 90 8.74 -13.75 3.59
C VAL A 90 9.24 -12.57 2.78
N ASP A 91 8.40 -12.00 1.93
CA ASP A 91 8.85 -11.03 0.94
C ASP A 91 8.62 -9.60 1.38
N LYS A 92 9.60 -8.75 1.10
CA LYS A 92 9.40 -7.31 1.17
C LYS A 92 8.55 -6.89 -0.02
N PRO A 93 7.67 -5.89 0.15
CA PRO A 93 6.91 -5.34 -0.97
C PRO A 93 7.85 -4.81 -2.07
N THR A 94 7.51 -5.08 -3.32
CA THR A 94 8.30 -4.69 -4.48
C THR A 94 7.50 -3.86 -5.47
N ALA A 95 8.20 -3.15 -6.36
CA ALA A 95 7.59 -2.44 -7.47
C ALA A 95 6.90 -3.41 -8.42
N GLY A 96 5.95 -2.90 -9.22
CA GLY A 96 5.28 -3.68 -10.24
C GLY A 96 3.80 -3.39 -10.35
N ARG A 97 3.13 -4.20 -11.15
CA ARG A 97 1.70 -4.11 -11.39
C ARG A 97 0.98 -5.08 -10.47
N TYR A 98 -0.05 -4.58 -9.78
CA TYR A 98 -0.78 -5.31 -8.75
C TYR A 98 -2.27 -5.31 -9.03
N TYR A 99 -2.95 -6.38 -8.61
CA TYR A 99 -4.41 -6.45 -8.52
C TYR A 99 -4.82 -6.89 -7.12
N TYR A 100 -5.98 -6.42 -6.67
CA TYR A 100 -6.57 -6.84 -5.42
C TYR A 100 -7.43 -8.07 -5.64
N SER A 101 -7.13 -9.16 -4.92
CA SER A 101 -7.93 -10.38 -4.97
C SER A 101 -8.99 -10.36 -3.88
N HIS A 102 -10.26 -10.35 -4.27
CA HIS A 102 -11.38 -10.39 -3.33
C HIS A 102 -11.57 -11.76 -2.68
N ASN A 103 -10.91 -12.80 -3.20
CA ASN A 103 -10.97 -14.14 -2.64
C ASN A 103 -10.16 -14.27 -1.35
N ASP A 104 -8.94 -13.74 -1.33
CA ASP A 104 -8.07 -13.78 -0.16
C ASP A 104 -7.88 -12.41 0.51
N GLU A 105 -8.48 -11.37 -0.06
CA GLU A 105 -8.41 -9.99 0.43
C GLU A 105 -6.99 -9.45 0.51
N ARG A 106 -6.17 -9.76 -0.51
CA ARG A 106 -4.77 -9.35 -0.59
C ARG A 106 -4.41 -8.81 -1.97
N TRP A 107 -3.37 -7.98 -1.98
CA TRP A 107 -2.75 -7.49 -3.19
C TRP A 107 -1.78 -8.53 -3.76
N HIS A 108 -1.89 -8.81 -5.05
CA HIS A 108 -1.06 -9.79 -5.78
C HIS A 108 -0.26 -9.10 -6.89
N ASN A 109 1.02 -9.45 -6.99
CA ASN A 109 1.91 -8.93 -8.01
C ASN A 109 1.70 -9.67 -9.33
N LEU A 110 1.12 -8.97 -10.34
CA LEU A 110 0.86 -9.53 -11.66
C LEU A 110 2.13 -9.89 -12.41
N ASP A 111 3.18 -9.08 -12.29
CA ASP A 111 4.44 -9.34 -12.98
C ASP A 111 5.10 -10.61 -12.46
N LYS A 112 5.05 -10.84 -11.16
CA LYS A 112 5.55 -12.04 -10.52
C LYS A 112 4.73 -13.27 -10.93
N GLU A 113 3.40 -13.18 -10.92
CA GLU A 113 2.52 -14.27 -11.35
C GLU A 113 2.68 -14.58 -12.83
N HIS A 114 2.84 -13.56 -13.68
CA HIS A 114 3.07 -13.73 -15.10
C HIS A 114 4.36 -14.50 -15.38
N SER A 115 5.44 -14.16 -14.70
CA SER A 115 6.71 -14.87 -14.79
C SER A 115 6.58 -16.34 -14.38
N GLU A 116 5.84 -16.61 -13.32
CA GLU A 116 5.55 -17.95 -12.82
C GLU A 116 4.76 -18.76 -13.85
N LEU A 117 3.72 -18.16 -14.45
CA LEU A 117 2.90 -18.80 -15.47
C LEU A 117 3.73 -19.13 -16.71
N LEU A 118 4.59 -18.23 -17.17
CA LEU A 118 5.49 -18.49 -18.29
C LEU A 118 6.43 -19.65 -18.01
N ARG A 119 6.96 -19.74 -16.80
CA ARG A 119 7.84 -20.84 -16.37
C ARG A 119 7.10 -22.19 -16.43
N ILE A 120 5.86 -22.20 -15.91
CA ILE A 120 5.02 -23.42 -15.92
C ILE A 120 4.69 -23.83 -17.33
N MET A 121 4.35 -22.88 -18.21
CA MET A 121 4.07 -23.15 -19.62
C MET A 121 5.26 -23.79 -20.33
N LYS A 122 6.47 -23.32 -20.07
CA LYS A 122 7.70 -23.92 -20.63
C LYS A 122 7.89 -25.36 -20.17
N ILE A 123 7.64 -25.65 -18.89
CA ILE A 123 7.72 -27.00 -18.37
C ILE A 123 6.75 -27.94 -19.08
N LEU A 124 5.52 -27.47 -19.34
CA LEU A 124 4.47 -28.27 -19.98
C LEU A 124 4.68 -28.45 -21.48
N GLU A 125 5.44 -27.60 -22.13
CA GLU A 125 5.79 -27.72 -23.54
C GLU A 125 6.83 -28.80 -23.82
N GLY A 126 7.45 -29.29 -22.76
CA GLY A 126 8.43 -30.35 -22.84
C GLY A 126 9.83 -29.87 -22.97
#